data_dd9a4a9fcbf95d0291e9fd440c5e5059
#
_entry.id   dd9a4a9fcbf95d0291e9fd440c5e5059
#
_cell.length_a   1.000
_cell.length_b   1.000
_cell.length_c   1.000
_cell.angle_alpha   90.00
_cell.angle_beta   90.00
_cell.angle_gamma   90.00
#
_symmetry.space_group_name_H-M   'P 1'
#
loop_
_entity.id
_entity.type
_entity.pdbx_description
1 polymer ?
#
loop_
_entity_poly.entity_id
_entity_poly.type
_entity_poly.pdbx_seq_one_letter_code
_entity_poly.pdbx_strand_id
1 'polypeptide(L)'
;IIDIKKSKYKKEEWNTFLKEGQELTIPAGSEEIVEIDAGEEMTGYLHLLLEAGKGSKIEILQAESYIYDELCGPAQVPLKKDRCDFVNGHLEGYTDEYLAGGFGTEEQAEEYETFWFRTFRFIHLKIKTGEEDLTLKSFYYEETGYPLKIATKVKTSDESLDKIWEISARTLQRCMHETYEDCPYYEQLQYAMDSRVQILY
;
A
#
# COMPACT_ATOMS: atom_id res chain seq x y z
N ILE A 1 6.61 -8.71 0.63
CA ILE A 1 6.89 -8.86 -0.79
C ILE A 1 5.75 -8.77 -1.68
N ILE A 2 6.08 -8.28 -2.73
CA ILE A 2 5.29 -7.55 -3.68
C ILE A 2 5.12 -8.38 -4.93
N ASP A 3 3.90 -8.52 -5.36
CA ASP A 3 3.56 -9.05 -6.68
C ASP A 3 2.98 -7.92 -7.55
N ILE A 4 3.31 -7.94 -8.84
CA ILE A 4 2.78 -6.97 -9.79
C ILE A 4 1.54 -7.55 -10.44
N LYS A 5 0.38 -6.96 -10.18
CA LYS A 5 -0.91 -7.40 -10.72
C LYS A 5 -1.14 -6.88 -12.12
N LYS A 6 -0.99 -5.57 -12.30
CA LYS A 6 -1.09 -4.91 -13.60
C LYS A 6 0.14 -4.07 -13.86
N SER A 7 0.58 -4.03 -15.10
CA SER A 7 1.53 -3.04 -15.59
C SER A 7 1.12 -2.70 -17.01
N LYS A 8 1.03 -1.42 -17.31
CA LYS A 8 0.68 -0.96 -18.65
C LYS A 8 1.78 -1.32 -19.64
N TYR A 9 3.02 -1.21 -19.18
CA TYR A 9 4.23 -1.52 -19.94
C TYR A 9 5.27 -2.14 -19.00
N LYS A 10 6.20 -2.93 -19.53
CA LYS A 10 7.44 -3.29 -18.84
C LYS A 10 7.29 -4.06 -17.51
N LYS A 11 6.37 -5.02 -17.43
CA LYS A 11 6.17 -5.83 -16.20
C LYS A 11 7.46 -6.43 -15.67
N GLU A 12 8.36 -6.86 -16.52
CA GLU A 12 9.65 -7.46 -16.12
C GLU A 12 10.57 -6.42 -15.50
N GLU A 13 10.65 -5.22 -16.07
CA GLU A 13 11.46 -4.12 -15.52
C GLU A 13 10.95 -3.69 -14.14
N TRP A 14 9.64 -3.59 -13.96
CA TRP A 14 9.02 -3.33 -12.66
C TRP A 14 9.31 -4.45 -11.64
N ASN A 15 9.30 -5.73 -12.05
CA ASN A 15 9.67 -6.83 -11.17
C ASN A 15 11.15 -6.72 -10.75
N THR A 16 12.01 -6.41 -11.67
CA THR A 16 13.45 -6.24 -11.41
C THR A 16 13.70 -5.06 -10.49
N PHE A 17 13.02 -3.92 -10.72
CA PHE A 17 13.07 -2.76 -9.84
C PHE A 17 12.63 -3.09 -8.41
N LEU A 18 11.42 -3.66 -8.24
CA LEU A 18 10.82 -3.88 -6.94
C LEU A 18 11.41 -5.05 -6.15
N LYS A 19 11.93 -6.09 -6.83
CA LYS A 19 12.39 -7.32 -6.19
C LYS A 19 13.90 -7.45 -6.13
N GLU A 20 14.60 -6.90 -7.12
CA GLU A 20 16.05 -7.03 -7.24
C GLU A 20 16.78 -5.73 -6.93
N GLY A 21 16.03 -4.61 -6.75
CA GLY A 21 16.58 -3.31 -6.42
C GLY A 21 17.35 -2.64 -7.57
N GLN A 22 17.07 -3.02 -8.81
CA GLN A 22 17.62 -2.32 -9.97
C GLN A 22 16.85 -1.04 -10.24
N GLU A 23 17.54 -0.01 -10.65
CA GLU A 23 16.91 1.27 -11.01
C GLU A 23 16.03 1.14 -12.24
N LEU A 24 14.97 1.94 -12.30
CA LEU A 24 14.02 1.97 -13.42
C LEU A 24 13.94 3.37 -14.00
N THR A 25 14.41 3.55 -15.24
CA THR A 25 14.29 4.82 -15.95
C THR A 25 13.05 4.87 -16.82
N ILE A 26 12.24 5.92 -16.61
CA ILE A 26 11.03 6.24 -17.37
C ILE A 26 11.36 7.41 -18.29
N PRO A 27 11.26 7.24 -19.63
CA PRO A 27 11.61 8.28 -20.57
C PRO A 27 10.74 9.54 -20.44
N ALA A 28 11.28 10.68 -20.81
CA ALA A 28 10.57 11.95 -20.88
C ALA A 28 9.28 11.85 -21.69
N GLY A 29 8.26 12.56 -21.25
CA GLY A 29 6.95 12.61 -21.92
C GLY A 29 6.16 11.29 -21.91
N SER A 30 6.52 10.36 -21.03
CA SER A 30 5.89 9.03 -20.91
C SER A 30 4.85 8.98 -19.81
N GLU A 31 4.00 7.95 -19.87
CA GLU A 31 3.09 7.59 -18.79
C GLU A 31 3.27 6.10 -18.45
N GLU A 32 3.61 5.83 -17.20
CA GLU A 32 3.70 4.47 -16.65
C GLU A 32 2.61 4.26 -15.60
N ILE A 33 2.05 3.04 -15.58
CA ILE A 33 1.06 2.63 -14.57
C ILE A 33 1.44 1.22 -14.10
N VAL A 34 1.51 1.04 -12.80
CA VAL A 34 1.74 -0.27 -12.18
C VAL A 34 0.85 -0.45 -10.95
N GLU A 35 0.28 -1.66 -10.80
CA GLU A 35 -0.47 -2.07 -9.61
C GLU A 35 0.32 -3.15 -8.87
N ILE A 36 0.57 -2.89 -7.60
CA ILE A 36 1.47 -3.64 -6.72
C ILE A 36 0.65 -4.25 -5.59
N ASP A 37 0.87 -5.52 -5.26
CA ASP A 37 0.27 -6.22 -4.12
C ASP A 37 1.34 -6.44 -3.04
N ALA A 38 1.16 -5.86 -1.87
CA ALA A 38 2.03 -6.09 -0.71
C ALA A 38 1.87 -7.50 -0.10
N GLY A 39 0.88 -8.26 -0.57
CA GLY A 39 0.60 -9.62 -0.11
C GLY A 39 -0.44 -9.68 1.00
N GLU A 40 -0.39 -8.75 1.93
CA GLU A 40 -1.36 -8.55 3.00
C GLU A 40 -1.55 -7.06 3.29
N GLU A 41 -2.51 -6.73 4.11
CA GLU A 41 -2.71 -5.34 4.54
C GLU A 41 -1.60 -4.91 5.48
N MET A 42 -0.97 -3.78 5.14
CA MET A 42 0.18 -3.22 5.84
C MET A 42 -0.11 -1.80 6.29
N THR A 43 0.56 -1.39 7.35
CA THR A 43 0.63 -0.01 7.80
C THR A 43 2.08 0.44 7.75
N GLY A 44 2.37 1.54 7.09
CA GLY A 44 3.74 2.00 6.92
C GLY A 44 3.89 3.36 6.25
N TYR A 45 5.10 3.87 6.31
CA TYR A 45 5.52 5.07 5.60
C TYR A 45 6.04 4.68 4.23
N LEU A 46 5.47 5.26 3.18
CA LEU A 46 5.90 5.00 1.80
C LEU A 46 7.09 5.91 1.46
N HIS A 47 8.11 5.33 0.88
CA HIS A 47 9.30 6.02 0.41
C HIS A 47 9.50 5.82 -1.08
N LEU A 48 9.77 6.90 -1.78
CA LEU A 48 10.13 6.89 -3.19
C LEU A 48 11.41 7.72 -3.39
N LEU A 49 12.46 7.07 -3.86
CA LEU A 49 13.74 7.70 -4.17
C LEU A 49 13.86 7.94 -5.67
N LEU A 50 14.19 9.16 -6.04
CA LEU A 50 14.18 9.65 -7.42
C LEU A 50 15.50 10.29 -7.81
N GLU A 51 15.83 10.22 -9.11
CA GLU A 51 16.87 10.96 -9.75
C GLU A 51 16.33 11.67 -10.98
N ALA A 52 16.69 12.95 -11.17
CA ALA A 52 16.24 13.80 -12.26
C ALA A 52 14.71 13.93 -12.37
N GLY A 53 14.16 13.99 -13.57
CA GLY A 53 12.70 13.95 -13.83
C GLY A 53 11.93 15.19 -13.39
N LYS A 54 12.53 16.36 -13.43
CA LYS A 54 11.87 17.61 -13.03
C LYS A 54 10.50 17.78 -13.65
N GLY A 55 9.52 18.08 -12.80
CA GLY A 55 8.13 18.29 -13.22
C GLY A 55 7.34 17.00 -13.49
N SER A 56 7.94 15.84 -13.26
CA SER A 56 7.21 14.57 -13.32
C SER A 56 6.16 14.50 -12.21
N LYS A 57 4.94 14.10 -12.57
CA LYS A 57 3.84 13.91 -11.63
C LYS A 57 3.70 12.44 -11.28
N ILE A 58 3.72 12.14 -9.98
CA ILE A 58 3.59 10.80 -9.44
C ILE A 58 2.34 10.74 -8.57
N GLU A 59 1.38 9.90 -8.94
CA GLU A 59 0.17 9.63 -8.18
C GLU A 59 0.34 8.25 -7.52
N ILE A 60 0.17 8.19 -6.20
CA ILE A 60 0.33 6.98 -5.39
C ILE A 60 -1.00 6.72 -4.71
N LEU A 61 -1.81 5.85 -5.29
CA LEU A 61 -3.09 5.44 -4.70
C LEU A 61 -2.87 4.22 -3.82
N GLN A 62 -3.39 4.27 -2.60
CA GLN A 62 -3.38 3.18 -1.63
C GLN A 62 -4.78 2.60 -1.47
N ALA A 63 -4.90 1.28 -1.53
CA ALA A 63 -6.18 0.59 -1.40
C ALA A 63 -6.07 -0.71 -0.61
N GLU A 64 -7.14 -1.06 0.09
CA GLU A 64 -7.26 -2.34 0.81
C GLU A 64 -7.60 -3.50 -0.12
N SER A 65 -8.34 -3.23 -1.19
CA SER A 65 -8.88 -4.27 -2.07
C SER A 65 -9.26 -3.73 -3.44
N TYR A 66 -9.36 -4.64 -4.40
CA TYR A 66 -10.12 -4.37 -5.62
C TYR A 66 -11.61 -4.31 -5.30
N ILE A 67 -12.31 -3.42 -5.99
CA ILE A 67 -13.77 -3.24 -5.91
C ILE A 67 -14.38 -3.30 -7.30
N TYR A 68 -15.69 -3.44 -7.36
CA TYR A 68 -16.45 -3.55 -8.60
C TYR A 68 -17.37 -2.34 -8.75
N ASP A 69 -17.69 -1.98 -9.98
CA ASP A 69 -18.63 -0.89 -10.29
C ASP A 69 -20.06 -1.18 -9.82
N GLU A 70 -20.38 -2.47 -9.56
CA GLU A 70 -21.66 -2.86 -8.99
C GLU A 70 -21.82 -2.30 -7.58
N LEU A 71 -22.94 -1.66 -7.32
CA LEU A 71 -23.29 -1.12 -6.01
C LEU A 71 -24.17 -2.10 -5.24
N CYS A 72 -23.99 -2.15 -3.93
CA CYS A 72 -24.79 -3.03 -3.06
C CYS A 72 -25.31 -2.31 -1.81
N GLY A 73 -26.39 -2.86 -1.27
CA GLY A 73 -27.02 -2.38 -0.05
C GLY A 73 -27.72 -1.02 -0.17
N PRO A 74 -28.37 -0.56 0.91
CA PRO A 74 -29.08 0.72 0.94
C PRO A 74 -28.15 1.93 0.79
N ALA A 75 -26.88 1.79 1.21
CA ALA A 75 -25.88 2.84 1.13
C ALA A 75 -25.21 2.93 -0.25
N GLN A 76 -25.57 2.04 -1.19
CA GLN A 76 -25.02 2.03 -2.55
C GLN A 76 -23.46 2.04 -2.56
N VAL A 77 -22.86 1.17 -1.74
CA VAL A 77 -21.41 1.03 -1.67
C VAL A 77 -20.89 0.07 -2.75
N PRO A 78 -19.65 0.26 -3.25
CA PRO A 78 -19.04 -0.65 -4.20
C PRO A 78 -18.96 -2.09 -3.67
N LEU A 79 -19.28 -3.04 -4.53
CA LEU A 79 -19.29 -4.45 -4.16
C LEU A 79 -17.86 -5.00 -4.08
N LYS A 80 -17.53 -5.62 -2.97
CA LYS A 80 -16.23 -6.28 -2.73
C LYS A 80 -16.42 -7.81 -2.80
N LYS A 81 -16.39 -8.38 -4.01
CA LYS A 81 -16.48 -9.85 -4.24
C LYS A 81 -15.14 -10.51 -3.88
N ASP A 82 -14.34 -10.82 -4.89
CA ASP A 82 -12.95 -11.21 -4.71
C ASP A 82 -12.09 -9.95 -4.57
N ARG A 83 -11.57 -9.72 -3.39
CA ARG A 83 -10.77 -8.53 -3.08
C ARG A 83 -9.43 -8.47 -3.82
N CYS A 84 -9.04 -9.57 -4.45
CA CYS A 84 -7.79 -9.69 -5.23
C CYS A 84 -8.05 -9.74 -6.75
N ASP A 85 -9.28 -9.59 -7.21
CA ASP A 85 -9.61 -9.66 -8.63
C ASP A 85 -9.16 -8.42 -9.39
N PHE A 86 -7.91 -8.43 -9.79
CA PHE A 86 -7.31 -7.35 -10.58
C PHE A 86 -7.76 -7.35 -12.05
N VAL A 87 -8.49 -8.38 -12.50
CA VAL A 87 -8.95 -8.50 -13.90
C VAL A 87 -10.24 -7.74 -14.12
N ASN A 88 -11.22 -7.94 -13.23
CA ASN A 88 -12.56 -7.37 -13.35
C ASN A 88 -12.81 -6.20 -12.39
N GLY A 89 -11.98 -6.07 -11.36
CA GLY A 89 -12.05 -4.99 -10.39
C GLY A 89 -11.10 -3.85 -10.72
N HIS A 90 -11.26 -2.76 -9.99
CA HIS A 90 -10.37 -1.61 -10.00
C HIS A 90 -10.01 -1.21 -8.57
N LEU A 91 -8.94 -0.43 -8.41
CA LEU A 91 -8.52 0.11 -7.13
C LEU A 91 -9.14 1.50 -6.93
N GLU A 92 -9.70 1.69 -5.74
CA GLU A 92 -10.20 2.97 -5.26
C GLU A 92 -9.69 3.21 -3.85
N GLY A 93 -9.23 4.42 -3.55
CA GLY A 93 -8.64 4.72 -2.26
C GLY A 93 -8.07 6.13 -2.15
N TYR A 94 -7.30 6.35 -1.09
CA TYR A 94 -6.59 7.61 -0.90
C TYR A 94 -5.41 7.71 -1.86
N THR A 95 -5.19 8.91 -2.39
CA THR A 95 -4.12 9.16 -3.36
C THR A 95 -3.24 10.30 -2.85
N ASP A 96 -1.95 10.02 -2.75
CA ASP A 96 -0.93 11.05 -2.60
C ASP A 96 -0.43 11.49 -3.97
N GLU A 97 -0.15 12.77 -4.13
CA GLU A 97 0.45 13.32 -5.34
C GLU A 97 1.81 13.93 -5.01
N TYR A 98 2.82 13.56 -5.77
CA TYR A 98 4.15 14.13 -5.69
C TYR A 98 4.58 14.72 -7.03
N LEU A 99 5.10 15.94 -6.98
CA LEU A 99 5.69 16.63 -8.14
C LEU A 99 7.20 16.64 -7.97
N ALA A 100 7.92 15.87 -8.78
CA ALA A 100 9.35 15.77 -8.71
C ALA A 100 10.04 17.13 -8.98
N GLY A 101 10.90 17.53 -8.07
CA GLY A 101 11.68 18.76 -8.16
C GLY A 101 12.84 18.67 -9.16
N GLY A 102 13.29 17.45 -9.44
CA GLY A 102 14.39 17.14 -10.33
C GLY A 102 15.77 17.49 -9.77
N PHE A 103 15.90 17.53 -8.44
CA PHE A 103 17.17 17.80 -7.77
C PHE A 103 17.88 16.54 -7.29
N GLY A 104 17.27 15.38 -7.48
CA GLY A 104 17.92 14.10 -7.21
C GLY A 104 19.07 13.83 -8.19
N THR A 105 20.15 13.25 -7.68
CA THR A 105 21.34 12.86 -8.43
C THR A 105 21.70 11.40 -8.15
N GLU A 106 22.68 10.85 -8.88
CA GLU A 106 23.19 9.51 -8.64
C GLU A 106 23.70 9.33 -7.20
N GLU A 107 24.35 10.37 -6.64
CA GLU A 107 24.94 10.35 -5.29
C GLU A 107 23.90 10.64 -4.18
N GLN A 108 22.91 11.49 -4.47
CA GLN A 108 21.90 11.92 -3.51
C GLN A 108 20.52 11.97 -4.17
N ALA A 109 19.72 10.95 -3.91
CA ALA A 109 18.37 10.88 -4.44
C ALA A 109 17.46 11.97 -3.85
N GLU A 110 16.51 12.43 -4.66
CA GLU A 110 15.33 13.16 -4.17
C GLU A 110 14.39 12.15 -3.51
N GLU A 111 13.96 12.44 -2.30
CA GLU A 111 13.13 11.53 -1.51
C GLU A 111 11.75 12.10 -1.31
N TYR A 112 10.76 11.27 -1.57
CA TYR A 112 9.38 11.45 -1.12
C TYR A 112 9.09 10.45 0.00
N GLU A 113 8.58 10.96 1.11
CA GLU A 113 8.09 10.21 2.25
C GLU A 113 6.74 10.77 2.70
N THR A 114 5.82 9.92 3.13
CA THR A 114 4.52 10.36 3.66
C THR A 114 4.67 10.91 5.08
N PHE A 115 3.98 12.03 5.41
CA PHE A 115 4.00 12.60 6.76
C PHE A 115 3.26 11.77 7.80
N TRP A 116 2.38 10.91 7.34
CA TRP A 116 1.60 9.98 8.16
C TRP A 116 1.63 8.62 7.52
N PHE A 117 1.55 7.56 8.32
CA PHE A 117 1.51 6.22 7.77
C PHE A 117 0.33 6.03 6.83
N ARG A 118 0.49 5.16 5.87
CA ARG A 118 -0.56 4.72 4.96
C ARG A 118 -0.90 3.28 5.26
N THR A 119 -2.16 2.93 5.02
CA THR A 119 -2.65 1.57 5.10
C THR A 119 -2.99 1.11 3.72
N PHE A 120 -2.48 -0.04 3.35
CA PHE A 120 -2.63 -0.56 1.99
C PHE A 120 -2.36 -2.06 1.95
N ARG A 121 -3.06 -2.74 1.09
CA ARG A 121 -2.61 -3.99 0.51
C ARG A 121 -2.16 -3.77 -0.92
N PHE A 122 -2.87 -2.93 -1.66
CA PHE A 122 -2.55 -2.62 -3.04
C PHE A 122 -2.13 -1.17 -3.20
N ILE A 123 -1.14 -0.95 -4.08
CA ILE A 123 -0.69 0.38 -4.45
C ILE A 123 -0.80 0.49 -5.97
N HIS A 124 -1.43 1.57 -6.44
CA HIS A 124 -1.44 1.94 -7.85
C HIS A 124 -0.56 3.16 -8.03
N LEU A 125 0.56 2.95 -8.72
CA LEU A 125 1.44 4.04 -9.12
C LEU A 125 1.11 4.47 -10.54
N LYS A 126 0.89 5.77 -10.72
CA LYS A 126 0.77 6.40 -12.03
C LYS A 126 1.78 7.51 -12.11
N ILE A 127 2.67 7.41 -13.09
CA ILE A 127 3.78 8.34 -13.28
C ILE A 127 3.67 8.96 -14.66
N LYS A 128 3.63 10.29 -14.70
CA LYS A 128 3.74 11.07 -15.93
C LYS A 128 5.01 11.88 -15.87
N THR A 129 5.96 11.54 -16.72
CA THR A 129 7.21 12.26 -16.82
C THR A 129 7.06 13.62 -17.52
N GLY A 130 7.86 14.58 -17.08
CA GLY A 130 7.99 15.89 -17.70
C GLY A 130 8.86 15.86 -18.96
N GLU A 131 9.66 16.90 -19.14
CA GLU A 131 10.58 17.05 -20.29
C GLU A 131 11.90 16.29 -20.11
N GLU A 132 12.13 15.71 -18.94
CA GLU A 132 13.33 14.94 -18.58
C GLU A 132 12.98 13.51 -18.26
N ASP A 133 13.92 12.59 -18.49
CA ASP A 133 13.81 11.22 -18.01
C ASP A 133 13.78 11.23 -16.48
N LEU A 134 12.96 10.34 -15.91
CA LEU A 134 12.88 10.13 -14.46
C LEU A 134 13.45 8.76 -14.14
N THR A 135 14.42 8.69 -13.23
CA THR A 135 14.93 7.43 -12.72
C THR A 135 14.37 7.17 -11.31
N LEU A 136 13.65 6.06 -11.17
CA LEU A 136 13.25 5.52 -9.88
C LEU A 136 14.41 4.70 -9.33
N LYS A 137 14.97 5.13 -8.20
CA LYS A 137 16.08 4.44 -7.53
C LYS A 137 15.58 3.39 -6.55
N SER A 138 14.48 3.66 -5.86
CA SER A 138 13.85 2.73 -4.92
C SER A 138 12.41 3.10 -4.63
N PHE A 139 11.58 2.10 -4.38
CA PHE A 139 10.23 2.26 -3.82
C PHE A 139 10.02 1.19 -2.75
N TYR A 140 9.81 1.63 -1.52
CA TYR A 140 9.63 0.73 -0.38
C TYR A 140 8.72 1.36 0.67
N TYR A 141 8.43 0.63 1.72
CA TYR A 141 7.76 1.17 2.90
C TYR A 141 8.48 0.73 4.17
N GLU A 142 8.42 1.57 5.17
CA GLU A 142 8.80 1.24 6.53
C GLU A 142 7.56 0.89 7.32
N GLU A 143 7.47 -0.38 7.75
CA GLU A 143 6.33 -0.86 8.53
C GLU A 143 6.26 -0.14 9.87
N THR A 144 5.07 0.34 10.25
CA THR A 144 4.81 0.97 11.52
C THR A 144 3.67 0.27 12.26
N GLY A 145 3.69 0.38 13.58
CA GLY A 145 2.69 -0.18 14.48
C GLY A 145 3.23 -0.24 15.90
N TYR A 146 2.36 -0.49 16.85
CA TYR A 146 2.79 -0.78 18.23
C TYR A 146 3.59 -2.10 18.25
N PRO A 147 4.75 -2.17 18.92
CA PRO A 147 5.60 -3.37 18.92
C PRO A 147 5.03 -4.48 19.81
N LEU A 148 3.80 -4.90 19.51
CA LEU A 148 3.07 -5.95 20.23
C LEU A 148 3.77 -7.28 20.07
N LYS A 149 4.06 -7.92 21.22
CA LYS A 149 4.58 -9.29 21.27
C LYS A 149 3.47 -10.25 21.68
N ILE A 150 2.92 -10.96 20.71
CA ILE A 150 1.89 -11.97 20.98
C ILE A 150 2.55 -13.22 21.56
N ALA A 151 2.41 -13.41 22.87
CA ALA A 151 2.92 -14.58 23.58
C ALA A 151 1.90 -15.73 23.65
N THR A 152 0.63 -15.44 23.47
CA THR A 152 -0.46 -16.40 23.53
C THR A 152 -0.42 -17.37 22.34
N LYS A 153 -0.51 -18.65 22.65
CA LYS A 153 -0.66 -19.71 21.65
C LYS A 153 -2.03 -20.35 21.83
N VAL A 154 -2.84 -20.29 20.81
CA VAL A 154 -4.16 -20.91 20.78
C VAL A 154 -4.08 -22.19 19.96
N LYS A 155 -4.65 -23.27 20.49
CA LYS A 155 -4.86 -24.52 19.76
C LYS A 155 -6.21 -25.07 20.14
N THR A 156 -7.02 -25.35 19.15
CA THR A 156 -8.38 -25.86 19.34
C THR A 156 -8.56 -27.22 18.67
N SER A 157 -9.70 -27.84 18.89
CA SER A 157 -10.10 -29.07 18.16
C SER A 157 -10.66 -28.77 16.77
N ASP A 158 -10.85 -27.49 16.45
CA ASP A 158 -11.36 -27.02 15.15
C ASP A 158 -10.28 -26.13 14.50
N GLU A 159 -9.60 -26.64 13.48
CA GLU A 159 -8.53 -25.94 12.77
C GLU A 159 -8.97 -24.62 12.12
N SER A 160 -10.27 -24.43 11.88
CA SER A 160 -10.78 -23.16 11.35
C SER A 160 -10.60 -22.01 12.34
N LEU A 161 -10.69 -22.30 13.64
CA LEU A 161 -10.48 -21.32 14.71
C LEU A 161 -9.02 -20.90 14.83
N ASP A 162 -8.08 -21.76 14.50
CA ASP A 162 -6.64 -21.43 14.49
C ASP A 162 -6.37 -20.35 13.44
N LYS A 163 -6.96 -20.48 12.26
CA LYS A 163 -6.85 -19.46 11.19
C LYS A 163 -7.55 -18.15 11.56
N ILE A 164 -8.69 -18.21 12.22
CA ILE A 164 -9.40 -17.03 12.72
C ILE A 164 -8.52 -16.30 13.73
N TRP A 165 -7.88 -17.03 14.65
CA TRP A 165 -6.95 -16.46 15.62
C TRP A 165 -5.80 -15.70 14.93
N GLU A 166 -5.14 -16.33 13.95
CA GLU A 166 -4.04 -15.71 13.20
C GLU A 166 -4.46 -14.41 12.49
N ILE A 167 -5.63 -14.43 11.86
CA ILE A 167 -6.18 -13.24 11.18
C ILE A 167 -6.49 -12.15 12.22
N SER A 168 -7.14 -12.49 13.31
CA SER A 168 -7.52 -11.55 14.37
C SER A 168 -6.30 -10.91 15.02
N ALA A 169 -5.28 -11.71 15.33
CA ALA A 169 -4.03 -11.23 15.91
C ALA A 169 -3.30 -10.25 14.97
N ARG A 170 -3.24 -10.58 13.68
CA ARG A 170 -2.67 -9.68 12.67
C ARG A 170 -3.48 -8.40 12.52
N THR A 171 -4.82 -8.50 12.48
CA THR A 171 -5.70 -7.32 12.40
C THR A 171 -5.48 -6.40 13.60
N LEU A 172 -5.39 -6.97 14.81
CA LEU A 172 -5.08 -6.19 16.00
C LEU A 172 -3.75 -5.43 15.86
N GLN A 173 -2.71 -6.08 15.35
CA GLN A 173 -1.42 -5.43 15.13
C GLN A 173 -1.51 -4.25 14.17
N ARG A 174 -2.36 -4.33 13.13
CA ARG A 174 -2.58 -3.23 12.18
C ARG A 174 -3.44 -2.10 12.77
N CYS A 175 -4.25 -2.40 13.78
CA CYS A 175 -5.09 -1.44 14.50
C CYS A 175 -4.45 -0.93 15.80
N MET A 176 -3.13 -1.02 15.91
CA MET A 176 -2.38 -0.55 17.08
C MET A 176 -1.17 0.27 16.66
N HIS A 177 -1.19 1.55 17.03
CA HIS A 177 -0.05 2.46 16.95
C HIS A 177 0.21 3.07 18.35
N GLU A 178 0.11 4.36 18.53
CA GLU A 178 0.15 4.98 19.86
C GLU A 178 -1.14 4.77 20.64
N THR A 179 -2.24 4.53 19.92
CA THR A 179 -3.55 4.16 20.47
C THR A 179 -4.08 2.91 19.77
N TYR A 180 -5.12 2.30 20.34
CA TYR A 180 -5.94 1.38 19.57
C TYR A 180 -6.71 2.16 18.51
N GLU A 181 -6.96 1.55 17.37
CA GLU A 181 -7.73 2.11 16.27
C GLU A 181 -8.86 1.16 15.91
N ASP A 182 -10.00 1.71 15.54
CA ASP A 182 -11.16 0.93 15.07
C ASP A 182 -10.86 0.23 13.74
N CYS A 183 -10.20 0.97 12.84
CA CYS A 183 -9.66 0.46 11.59
C CYS A 183 -8.40 1.24 11.19
N PRO A 184 -7.45 0.62 10.48
CA PRO A 184 -6.20 1.29 10.15
C PRO A 184 -6.27 2.14 8.88
N TYR A 185 -7.35 2.01 8.06
CA TYR A 185 -7.44 2.66 6.76
C TYR A 185 -8.27 3.94 6.78
N TYR A 186 -9.52 3.90 7.28
CA TYR A 186 -10.45 5.03 7.17
C TYR A 186 -10.39 5.98 8.36
N GLU A 187 -10.82 5.54 9.53
CA GLU A 187 -11.04 6.42 10.67
C GLU A 187 -9.76 6.63 11.49
N GLN A 188 -8.98 5.59 11.73
CA GLN A 188 -7.74 5.62 12.51
C GLN A 188 -7.95 6.24 13.90
N LEU A 189 -9.09 5.95 14.52
CA LEU A 189 -9.53 6.53 15.78
C LEU A 189 -9.75 5.47 16.86
N GLN A 190 -9.55 5.89 18.11
CA GLN A 190 -9.85 5.04 19.25
C GLN A 190 -11.31 5.21 19.70
N TYR A 191 -12.06 4.12 19.66
CA TYR A 191 -13.42 4.03 20.21
C TYR A 191 -13.47 3.10 21.41
N ALA A 192 -14.30 3.45 22.42
CA ALA A 192 -14.36 2.72 23.67
C ALA A 192 -14.83 1.26 23.52
N MET A 193 -15.78 1.01 22.61
CA MET A 193 -16.28 -0.35 22.39
C MET A 193 -15.28 -1.22 21.64
N ASP A 194 -14.62 -0.67 20.64
CA ASP A 194 -13.57 -1.33 19.87
C ASP A 194 -12.37 -1.66 20.76
N SER A 195 -11.91 -0.66 21.54
CA SER A 195 -10.82 -0.84 22.50
C SER A 195 -11.14 -1.91 23.54
N ARG A 196 -12.40 -2.04 23.97
CA ARG A 196 -12.80 -3.10 24.91
C ARG A 196 -12.53 -4.50 24.37
N VAL A 197 -12.80 -4.71 23.11
CA VAL A 197 -12.52 -6.02 22.45
C VAL A 197 -11.03 -6.22 22.28
N GLN A 198 -10.33 -5.19 21.82
CA GLN A 198 -8.88 -5.22 21.56
C GLN A 198 -8.07 -5.52 22.83
N ILE A 199 -8.43 -4.94 23.98
CA ILE A 199 -7.74 -5.17 25.27
C ILE A 199 -7.91 -6.62 25.77
N LEU A 200 -8.93 -7.33 25.33
CA LEU A 200 -9.18 -8.71 25.74
C LEU A 200 -8.33 -9.75 24.98
N TYR A 201 -7.62 -9.32 23.95
CA TYR A 201 -6.71 -10.13 23.16
C TYR A 201 -5.33 -10.17 23.82
#